data_4c973633d2cff7e633d4cc226209e50f
#
_entry.id   4c973633d2cff7e633d4cc226209e50f
#
_cell.length_a   1.000
_cell.length_b   1.000
_cell.length_c   1.000
_cell.angle_alpha   90.00
_cell.angle_beta   90.00
_cell.angle_gamma   90.00
#
_symmetry.space_group_name_H-M   'P 1'
#
loop_
_entity.id
_entity.type
_entity.pdbx_description
1 polymer ?
#
loop_
_entity_poly.entity_id
_entity_poly.type
_entity_poly.pdbx_seq_one_letter_code
_entity_poly.pdbx_strand_id
1 'polypeptide(L)'
;MSSNLAAIIEGRAADRGESTALWSEHGGTWTFTEVDLLAGGVAQALSAHGVVAGDRVACYLTNGPELALFLYGAWKIGAVPVTISSLYNAAELAESVDKTSPRLLLVDDRGSAAATTLAGTVEVLSTGTADSGLPRLDWRHEARVAAVEVAEDAEACILFTGGTTGRPKAVSITHGGTYASLARLARVSAGTDRQGSAAPDARPNLIALPLFHSGGQHSLLFAHFVGRGTVVWERFGVDRLARLMERHRFDNFFFLPTMVYDIVHAEQDLPFEGVKSVLVAGQAISWTLRRQFEERYQVPILVNYGSTESGHIAGWTGKDMKAGLWKPGSAGRVYPGVDLEVRDDDGRVLGVGEEGEIVVRSELTKGYVDDAAASAELVRDGWVHTGDMGHVDADGVLWLSGRKRDMIKCGGFQVWPEEIEDVLREHPRVRDVRVVGVPDDRMGEIPLALVVRDDQADGADGADGADGADADSVVAELTAFARERLAHFKTPRRWEFVAELERSEAGKIKRTAVELAEVAP
;
A
#
# COMPACT_ATOMS: atom_id res chain seq x y z
N MET A 1 -0.40 9.72 27.55
CA MET A 1 0.70 9.95 26.56
C MET A 1 0.11 10.80 25.47
N SER A 2 0.86 11.70 24.88
CA SER A 2 0.35 12.50 23.75
C SER A 2 -0.03 11.58 22.59
N SER A 3 -1.18 11.79 21.98
CA SER A 3 -1.61 11.05 20.78
C SER A 3 -0.95 11.57 19.50
N ASN A 4 -0.20 12.69 19.59
CA ASN A 4 0.49 13.28 18.44
C ASN A 4 1.60 12.37 17.91
N LEU A 5 1.59 12.05 16.61
CA LEU A 5 2.59 11.16 15.98
C LEU A 5 4.02 11.71 16.06
N ALA A 6 4.21 13.03 16.19
CA ALA A 6 5.53 13.61 16.43
C ALA A 6 6.14 13.19 17.78
N ALA A 7 5.33 12.80 18.77
CA ALA A 7 5.84 12.29 20.04
C ALA A 7 6.67 11.00 19.89
N ILE A 8 6.51 10.27 18.78
CA ILE A 8 7.32 9.09 18.47
C ILE A 8 8.78 9.51 18.30
N ILE A 9 9.07 10.52 17.45
CA ILE A 9 10.44 10.96 17.20
C ILE A 9 11.03 11.66 18.43
N GLU A 10 10.26 12.47 19.17
CA GLU A 10 10.70 13.11 20.40
C GLU A 10 11.10 12.09 21.47
N GLY A 11 10.27 11.04 21.64
CA GLY A 11 10.60 9.95 22.54
C GLY A 11 11.88 9.22 22.17
N ARG A 12 12.11 9.03 20.85
CA ARG A 12 13.36 8.40 20.35
C ARG A 12 14.58 9.31 20.49
N ALA A 13 14.41 10.61 20.23
CA ALA A 13 15.48 11.59 20.50
C ALA A 13 15.88 11.63 21.99
N ALA A 14 14.93 11.43 22.89
CA ALA A 14 15.17 11.42 24.34
C ALA A 14 15.88 10.13 24.83
N ASP A 15 15.51 8.95 24.32
CA ASP A 15 16.01 7.66 24.83
C ASP A 15 17.16 7.04 24.02
N ARG A 16 17.34 7.44 22.77
CA ARG A 16 18.41 6.95 21.88
C ARG A 16 18.85 7.99 20.84
N GLY A 17 18.96 9.24 21.25
CA GLY A 17 19.20 10.38 20.40
C GLY A 17 20.37 10.25 19.42
N GLU A 18 21.48 9.63 19.84
CA GLU A 18 22.68 9.40 19.05
C GLU A 18 22.58 8.24 18.04
N SER A 19 21.53 7.39 18.15
CA SER A 19 21.31 6.31 17.20
C SER A 19 20.79 6.88 15.87
N THR A 20 21.20 6.28 14.75
CA THR A 20 20.74 6.72 13.44
C THR A 20 19.26 6.40 13.23
N ALA A 21 18.48 7.43 12.91
CA ALA A 21 17.05 7.35 12.62
C ALA A 21 16.77 7.19 11.12
N LEU A 22 17.51 7.93 10.28
CA LEU A 22 17.30 7.94 8.82
C LEU A 22 18.62 7.74 8.07
N TRP A 23 18.57 6.95 7.01
CA TRP A 23 19.58 6.88 5.96
C TRP A 23 18.92 7.21 4.62
N SER A 24 19.60 8.00 3.82
CA SER A 24 19.26 8.22 2.41
C SER A 24 19.98 7.20 1.52
N GLU A 25 19.39 6.82 0.42
CA GLU A 25 20.07 6.02 -0.61
C GLU A 25 21.34 6.71 -1.16
N HIS A 26 21.42 8.04 -1.08
CA HIS A 26 22.56 8.84 -1.54
C HIS A 26 23.64 9.05 -0.48
N GLY A 27 23.53 8.40 0.70
CA GLY A 27 24.57 8.39 1.74
C GLY A 27 24.38 9.39 2.87
N GLY A 28 23.34 10.21 2.88
CA GLY A 28 22.99 11.06 4.03
C GLY A 28 22.53 10.20 5.21
N THR A 29 22.88 10.62 6.42
CA THR A 29 22.50 9.97 7.67
C THR A 29 22.08 11.02 8.70
N TRP A 30 21.05 10.72 9.50
CA TRP A 30 20.56 11.56 10.58
C TRP A 30 20.24 10.72 11.81
N THR A 31 20.70 11.17 12.95
CA THR A 31 20.36 10.61 14.26
C THR A 31 18.92 10.94 14.63
N PHE A 32 18.38 10.29 15.67
CA PHE A 32 17.04 10.63 16.16
C PHE A 32 16.97 12.07 16.68
N THR A 33 18.05 12.56 17.31
CA THR A 33 18.15 13.98 17.75
C THR A 33 18.13 14.93 16.55
N GLU A 34 18.90 14.67 15.49
CA GLU A 34 18.94 15.52 14.30
C GLU A 34 17.59 15.52 13.56
N VAL A 35 16.92 14.37 13.44
CA VAL A 35 15.57 14.30 12.84
C VAL A 35 14.57 15.11 13.66
N ASP A 36 14.61 15.02 14.98
CA ASP A 36 13.74 15.80 15.86
C ASP A 36 13.97 17.31 15.74
N LEU A 37 15.23 17.74 15.70
CA LEU A 37 15.60 19.15 15.58
C LEU A 37 15.28 19.71 14.19
N LEU A 38 15.55 18.97 13.11
CA LEU A 38 15.20 19.39 11.74
C LEU A 38 13.68 19.44 11.53
N ALA A 39 12.93 18.47 12.11
CA ALA A 39 11.49 18.54 12.15
C ALA A 39 10.99 19.79 12.91
N GLY A 40 11.72 20.20 13.95
CA GLY A 40 11.50 21.47 14.63
C GLY A 40 11.71 22.69 13.72
N GLY A 41 12.75 22.67 12.87
CA GLY A 41 12.97 23.69 11.83
C GLY A 41 11.81 23.78 10.84
N VAL A 42 11.32 22.63 10.36
CA VAL A 42 10.12 22.57 9.51
C VAL A 42 8.90 23.16 10.24
N ALA A 43 8.69 22.80 11.50
CA ALA A 43 7.58 23.30 12.32
C ALA A 43 7.61 24.83 12.46
N GLN A 44 8.78 25.41 12.71
CA GLN A 44 8.95 26.87 12.78
C GLN A 44 8.70 27.55 11.42
N ALA A 45 9.22 26.97 10.35
CA ALA A 45 9.03 27.50 9.00
C ALA A 45 7.54 27.50 8.60
N LEU A 46 6.81 26.41 8.85
CA LEU A 46 5.37 26.34 8.61
C LEU A 46 4.60 27.37 9.46
N SER A 47 4.94 27.50 10.74
CA SER A 47 4.32 28.49 11.63
C SER A 47 4.59 29.93 11.18
N ALA A 48 5.78 30.23 10.62
CA ALA A 48 6.11 31.55 10.07
C ALA A 48 5.24 31.92 8.85
N HIS A 49 4.73 30.91 8.10
CA HIS A 49 3.72 31.06 7.05
C HIS A 49 2.28 30.98 7.56
N GLY A 50 2.10 31.09 8.89
CA GLY A 50 0.79 31.16 9.54
C GLY A 50 0.04 29.83 9.58
N VAL A 51 0.73 28.69 9.46
CA VAL A 51 0.13 27.36 9.66
C VAL A 51 -0.13 27.15 11.14
N VAL A 52 -1.34 26.74 11.48
CA VAL A 52 -1.77 26.43 12.85
C VAL A 52 -2.30 24.99 12.94
N ALA A 53 -2.55 24.54 14.16
CA ALA A 53 -3.11 23.20 14.40
C ALA A 53 -4.43 23.01 13.65
N GLY A 54 -4.56 21.87 12.96
CA GLY A 54 -5.70 21.53 12.12
C GLY A 54 -5.60 22.01 10.66
N ASP A 55 -4.67 22.92 10.34
CA ASP A 55 -4.45 23.33 8.96
C ASP A 55 -3.86 22.18 8.13
N ARG A 56 -4.34 22.03 6.89
CA ARG A 56 -3.82 21.06 5.93
C ARG A 56 -2.64 21.64 5.16
N VAL A 57 -1.55 20.88 5.11
CA VAL A 57 -0.32 21.22 4.38
C VAL A 57 -0.09 20.15 3.31
N ALA A 58 -0.29 20.51 2.04
CA ALA A 58 -0.04 19.59 0.94
C ALA A 58 1.47 19.43 0.68
N CYS A 59 1.91 18.20 0.53
CA CYS A 59 3.28 17.80 0.24
C CYS A 59 3.34 17.07 -1.10
N TYR A 60 3.75 17.75 -2.16
CA TYR A 60 4.04 17.17 -3.47
C TYR A 60 5.58 17.11 -3.63
N LEU A 61 6.17 16.16 -2.91
CA LEU A 61 7.61 16.01 -2.75
C LEU A 61 8.05 14.63 -3.24
N THR A 62 9.25 14.57 -3.81
CA THR A 62 9.90 13.29 -4.12
C THR A 62 10.06 12.46 -2.85
N ASN A 63 9.87 11.15 -2.96
CA ASN A 63 10.05 10.25 -1.82
C ASN A 63 11.49 10.28 -1.33
N GLY A 64 11.66 10.53 -0.04
CA GLY A 64 13.00 10.67 0.56
C GLY A 64 12.95 11.11 2.02
N PRO A 65 14.13 11.28 2.65
CA PRO A 65 14.24 11.74 4.04
C PRO A 65 13.55 13.07 4.30
N GLU A 66 13.57 14.00 3.34
CA GLU A 66 12.93 15.32 3.48
C GLU A 66 11.43 15.19 3.73
N LEU A 67 10.74 14.32 2.97
CA LEU A 67 9.31 14.08 3.20
C LEU A 67 9.03 13.56 4.61
N ALA A 68 9.90 12.69 5.16
CA ALA A 68 9.77 12.23 6.55
C ALA A 68 9.92 13.40 7.55
N LEU A 69 10.87 14.33 7.31
CA LEU A 69 11.04 15.52 8.14
C LEU A 69 9.82 16.44 8.09
N PHE A 70 9.22 16.62 6.90
CA PHE A 70 8.00 17.42 6.74
C PHE A 70 6.79 16.79 7.45
N LEU A 71 6.64 15.47 7.44
CA LEU A 71 5.61 14.78 8.19
C LEU A 71 5.75 15.08 9.70
N TYR A 72 6.93 14.86 10.27
CA TYR A 72 7.17 15.12 11.69
C TYR A 72 7.02 16.61 12.04
N GLY A 73 7.52 17.50 11.20
CA GLY A 73 7.42 18.95 11.42
C GLY A 73 5.97 19.45 11.42
N ALA A 74 5.14 18.98 10.49
CA ALA A 74 3.72 19.29 10.45
C ALA A 74 3.00 18.76 11.70
N TRP A 75 3.26 17.51 12.08
CA TRP A 75 2.67 16.95 13.32
C TRP A 75 3.11 17.69 14.58
N LYS A 76 4.35 18.20 14.68
CA LYS A 76 4.79 18.97 15.84
C LYS A 76 3.88 20.15 16.16
N ILE A 77 3.36 20.82 15.16
CA ILE A 77 2.43 21.95 15.32
C ILE A 77 0.95 21.57 15.21
N GLY A 78 0.65 20.27 15.13
CA GLY A 78 -0.72 19.76 14.98
C GLY A 78 -1.32 20.02 13.59
N ALA A 79 -0.52 20.38 12.59
CA ALA A 79 -0.95 20.50 11.22
C ALA A 79 -1.12 19.12 10.58
N VAL A 80 -1.94 19.04 9.53
CA VAL A 80 -2.33 17.82 8.83
C VAL A 80 -1.60 17.73 7.48
N PRO A 81 -0.54 16.92 7.35
CA PRO A 81 0.08 16.71 6.06
C PRO A 81 -0.87 15.98 5.11
N VAL A 82 -1.00 16.52 3.89
CA VAL A 82 -1.68 15.91 2.76
C VAL A 82 -0.60 15.43 1.80
N THR A 83 -0.32 14.14 1.80
CA THR A 83 0.76 13.61 0.96
C THR A 83 0.23 13.25 -0.42
N ILE A 84 0.71 13.97 -1.42
CA ILE A 84 0.32 13.80 -2.82
C ILE A 84 1.45 13.06 -3.54
N SER A 85 1.09 12.09 -4.37
CA SER A 85 2.05 11.33 -5.17
C SER A 85 2.87 12.27 -6.07
N SER A 86 4.19 12.21 -5.97
CA SER A 86 5.09 12.96 -6.85
C SER A 86 5.10 12.46 -8.30
N LEU A 87 4.34 11.39 -8.58
CA LEU A 87 4.14 10.84 -9.92
C LEU A 87 2.91 11.43 -10.62
N TYR A 88 2.05 12.15 -9.87
CA TYR A 88 0.88 12.81 -10.45
C TYR A 88 1.29 13.89 -11.44
N ASN A 89 0.53 14.02 -12.52
CA ASN A 89 0.67 15.14 -13.44
C ASN A 89 0.02 16.42 -12.86
N ALA A 90 0.15 17.54 -13.58
CA ALA A 90 -0.35 18.83 -13.11
C ALA A 90 -1.89 18.85 -12.89
N ALA A 91 -2.66 18.10 -13.68
CA ALA A 91 -4.12 18.02 -13.54
C ALA A 91 -4.51 17.22 -12.29
N GLU A 92 -3.86 16.08 -12.05
CA GLU A 92 -4.08 15.25 -10.86
C GLU A 92 -3.64 15.98 -9.58
N LEU A 93 -2.54 16.73 -9.66
CA LEU A 93 -2.09 17.60 -8.56
C LEU A 93 -3.15 18.67 -8.26
N ALA A 94 -3.68 19.34 -9.30
CA ALA A 94 -4.70 20.37 -9.13
C ALA A 94 -5.99 19.79 -8.51
N GLU A 95 -6.46 18.63 -8.98
CA GLU A 95 -7.62 17.94 -8.40
C GLU A 95 -7.38 17.56 -6.93
N SER A 96 -6.16 17.12 -6.59
CA SER A 96 -5.80 16.76 -5.22
C SER A 96 -5.80 17.97 -4.29
N VAL A 97 -5.30 19.10 -4.76
CA VAL A 97 -5.29 20.38 -4.02
C VAL A 97 -6.71 20.92 -3.85
N ASP A 98 -7.52 20.92 -4.90
CA ASP A 98 -8.91 21.35 -4.85
C ASP A 98 -9.70 20.53 -3.81
N LYS A 99 -9.60 19.21 -3.89
CA LYS A 99 -10.30 18.27 -3.00
C LYS A 99 -9.92 18.40 -1.53
N THR A 100 -8.68 18.75 -1.23
CA THR A 100 -8.20 18.79 0.16
C THR A 100 -8.10 20.20 0.72
N SER A 101 -8.22 21.22 -0.15
CA SER A 101 -8.19 22.65 0.21
C SER A 101 -7.07 22.99 1.22
N PRO A 102 -5.80 22.68 0.93
CA PRO A 102 -4.71 22.90 1.86
C PRO A 102 -4.42 24.40 2.00
N ARG A 103 -3.94 24.81 3.17
CA ARG A 103 -3.49 26.19 3.40
C ARG A 103 -2.29 26.55 2.53
N LEU A 104 -1.36 25.61 2.36
CA LEU A 104 -0.21 25.78 1.47
C LEU A 104 0.19 24.45 0.82
N LEU A 105 0.91 24.55 -0.30
CA LEU A 105 1.46 23.44 -1.06
C LEU A 105 3.00 23.52 -1.03
N LEU A 106 3.63 22.48 -0.51
CA LEU A 106 5.07 22.30 -0.52
C LEU A 106 5.49 21.48 -1.74
N VAL A 107 6.48 21.98 -2.48
CA VAL A 107 7.05 21.31 -3.65
C VAL A 107 8.57 21.30 -3.60
N ASP A 108 9.18 20.25 -4.13
CA ASP A 108 10.62 20.21 -4.36
C ASP A 108 10.99 20.77 -5.75
N ASP A 109 12.27 20.70 -6.10
CA ASP A 109 12.76 21.19 -7.39
C ASP A 109 12.09 20.49 -8.58
N ARG A 110 11.71 19.20 -8.46
CA ARG A 110 11.03 18.43 -9.52
C ARG A 110 9.55 18.79 -9.64
N GLY A 111 8.88 19.00 -8.52
CA GLY A 111 7.46 19.35 -8.47
C GLY A 111 7.14 20.78 -8.84
N SER A 112 8.13 21.68 -8.83
CA SER A 112 7.95 23.12 -8.99
C SER A 112 7.24 23.51 -10.29
N ALA A 113 7.59 22.89 -11.41
CA ALA A 113 6.97 23.20 -12.71
C ALA A 113 5.48 22.84 -12.75
N ALA A 114 5.08 21.69 -12.22
CA ALA A 114 3.68 21.26 -12.17
C ALA A 114 2.84 22.17 -11.25
N ALA A 115 3.43 22.66 -10.17
CA ALA A 115 2.75 23.48 -9.17
C ALA A 115 2.61 24.96 -9.54
N THR A 116 3.39 25.45 -10.51
CA THR A 116 3.36 26.89 -10.91
C THR A 116 1.96 27.35 -11.34
N THR A 117 1.17 26.45 -11.93
CA THR A 117 -0.20 26.76 -12.36
C THR A 117 -1.18 26.96 -11.18
N LEU A 118 -0.80 26.53 -9.97
CA LEU A 118 -1.61 26.61 -8.76
C LEU A 118 -1.29 27.84 -7.89
N ALA A 119 -0.30 28.64 -8.25
CA ALA A 119 0.16 29.80 -7.46
C ALA A 119 -0.90 30.91 -7.23
N GLY A 120 -2.06 30.86 -7.87
CA GLY A 120 -3.19 31.75 -7.62
C GLY A 120 -4.31 31.12 -6.78
N THR A 121 -4.26 29.80 -6.57
CA THR A 121 -5.29 29.01 -5.86
C THR A 121 -4.86 28.67 -4.44
N VAL A 122 -3.58 28.37 -4.24
CA VAL A 122 -2.98 28.02 -2.96
C VAL A 122 -1.60 28.70 -2.84
N GLU A 123 -1.17 28.99 -1.62
CA GLU A 123 0.21 29.42 -1.40
C GLU A 123 1.17 28.26 -1.70
N VAL A 124 2.06 28.45 -2.70
CA VAL A 124 3.04 27.44 -3.12
C VAL A 124 4.43 27.83 -2.64
N LEU A 125 5.10 26.94 -1.90
CA LEU A 125 6.44 27.15 -1.37
C LEU A 125 7.38 26.04 -1.86
N SER A 126 8.56 26.45 -2.35
CA SER A 126 9.63 25.51 -2.71
C SER A 126 10.41 25.09 -1.47
N THR A 127 10.60 23.79 -1.29
CA THR A 127 11.53 23.22 -0.30
C THR A 127 12.91 22.96 -0.89
N GLY A 128 13.04 23.05 -2.22
CA GLY A 128 14.25 22.78 -2.98
C GLY A 128 15.32 23.87 -2.89
N THR A 129 16.41 23.66 -3.61
CA THR A 129 17.56 24.57 -3.66
C THR A 129 17.70 25.29 -4.99
N ALA A 130 17.08 24.79 -6.06
CA ALA A 130 17.10 25.42 -7.38
C ALA A 130 16.25 26.69 -7.41
N ASP A 131 16.60 27.61 -8.31
CA ASP A 131 15.79 28.80 -8.58
C ASP A 131 14.56 28.38 -9.43
N SER A 132 13.47 28.14 -8.74
CA SER A 132 12.19 27.74 -9.37
C SER A 132 11.26 28.94 -9.64
N GLY A 133 11.66 30.15 -9.24
CA GLY A 133 10.79 31.34 -9.25
C GLY A 133 9.69 31.31 -8.18
N LEU A 134 9.59 30.24 -7.35
CA LEU A 134 8.65 30.14 -6.24
C LEU A 134 9.30 30.66 -4.95
N PRO A 135 8.51 31.24 -4.02
CA PRO A 135 8.98 31.54 -2.68
C PRO A 135 9.52 30.28 -2.00
N ARG A 136 10.61 30.42 -1.25
CA ARG A 136 11.27 29.30 -0.57
C ARG A 136 10.83 29.18 0.86
N LEU A 137 10.62 27.96 1.32
CA LEU A 137 10.46 27.64 2.73
C LEU A 137 11.86 27.53 3.37
N ASP A 138 12.14 28.38 4.36
CA ASP A 138 13.39 28.32 5.14
C ASP A 138 13.23 27.31 6.30
N TRP A 139 13.50 26.04 6.03
CA TRP A 139 13.31 24.95 6.97
C TRP A 139 14.61 24.23 7.39
N ARG A 140 15.72 24.48 6.66
CA ARG A 140 16.98 23.74 6.86
C ARG A 140 17.80 24.30 8.03
N HIS A 141 17.16 24.41 9.19
CA HIS A 141 17.80 24.76 10.44
C HIS A 141 17.28 23.89 11.59
N GLU A 142 18.11 23.71 12.60
CA GLU A 142 17.73 22.98 13.80
C GLU A 142 16.94 23.87 14.75
N ALA A 143 15.81 23.36 15.26
CA ALA A 143 15.00 24.03 16.26
C ALA A 143 14.37 23.05 17.24
N ARG A 144 14.34 23.42 18.50
CA ARG A 144 13.60 22.67 19.52
C ARG A 144 12.15 23.16 19.55
N VAL A 145 11.27 22.36 19.00
CA VAL A 145 9.81 22.57 19.03
C VAL A 145 9.19 21.34 19.64
N ALA A 146 8.52 21.49 20.78
CA ALA A 146 7.76 20.39 21.37
C ALA A 146 6.47 20.13 20.59
N ALA A 147 6.11 18.87 20.42
CA ALA A 147 4.86 18.52 19.79
C ALA A 147 3.67 19.01 20.62
N VAL A 148 2.73 19.69 19.97
CA VAL A 148 1.48 20.09 20.62
C VAL A 148 0.63 18.87 20.95
N GLU A 149 -0.20 18.98 21.99
CA GLU A 149 -1.19 17.94 22.26
C GLU A 149 -2.31 18.00 21.24
N VAL A 150 -2.77 16.83 20.80
CA VAL A 150 -3.89 16.65 19.88
C VAL A 150 -4.86 15.61 20.44
N ALA A 151 -6.12 15.71 20.08
CA ALA A 151 -7.11 14.69 20.39
C ALA A 151 -6.79 13.36 19.67
N GLU A 152 -7.18 12.24 20.23
CA GLU A 152 -6.94 10.93 19.61
C GLU A 152 -7.61 10.82 18.23
N ASP A 153 -8.80 11.38 18.12
CA ASP A 153 -9.57 11.42 16.88
C ASP A 153 -9.18 12.58 15.95
N ALA A 154 -8.18 13.41 16.29
CA ALA A 154 -7.69 14.46 15.41
C ALA A 154 -7.10 13.86 14.13
N GLU A 155 -7.32 14.55 13.00
CA GLU A 155 -6.77 14.19 11.70
C GLU A 155 -5.24 14.25 11.74
N ALA A 156 -4.57 13.14 11.46
CA ALA A 156 -3.11 13.04 11.45
C ALA A 156 -2.54 13.25 10.05
N CYS A 157 -3.18 12.71 9.04
CA CYS A 157 -2.79 12.92 7.66
C CYS A 157 -3.94 12.61 6.69
N ILE A 158 -3.81 13.09 5.48
CA ILE A 158 -4.67 12.72 4.36
C ILE A 158 -3.83 11.98 3.33
N LEU A 159 -4.32 10.80 2.93
CA LEU A 159 -3.69 9.91 1.96
C LEU A 159 -4.61 9.68 0.78
N PHE A 160 -4.05 9.62 -0.42
CA PHE A 160 -4.82 9.27 -1.60
C PHE A 160 -4.77 7.76 -1.85
N THR A 161 -5.94 7.17 -2.11
CA THR A 161 -6.07 5.76 -2.51
C THR A 161 -6.59 5.69 -3.94
N GLY A 162 -6.16 4.67 -4.68
CA GLY A 162 -6.68 4.40 -6.01
C GLY A 162 -8.18 4.11 -5.93
N GLY A 163 -8.99 5.10 -6.28
CA GLY A 163 -10.44 4.97 -6.32
C GLY A 163 -10.88 3.99 -7.41
N THR A 164 -12.01 3.33 -7.16
CA THR A 164 -12.62 2.37 -8.08
C THR A 164 -13.27 3.01 -9.29
N THR A 165 -13.52 4.31 -9.19
CA THR A 165 -14.07 5.17 -10.24
C THR A 165 -13.00 5.82 -11.11
N GLY A 166 -11.72 5.41 -10.96
CA GLY A 166 -10.57 6.02 -11.66
C GLY A 166 -10.05 7.30 -11.00
N ARG A 167 -10.80 7.90 -10.06
CA ARG A 167 -10.36 9.10 -9.33
C ARG A 167 -9.88 8.74 -7.93
N PRO A 168 -8.72 9.26 -7.48
CA PRO A 168 -8.21 9.00 -6.14
C PRO A 168 -9.17 9.52 -5.06
N LYS A 169 -9.41 8.69 -4.03
CA LYS A 169 -10.14 9.10 -2.83
C LYS A 169 -9.16 9.57 -1.77
N ALA A 170 -9.44 10.72 -1.15
CA ALA A 170 -8.64 11.28 -0.06
C ALA A 170 -9.13 10.73 1.28
N VAL A 171 -8.35 9.85 1.91
CA VAL A 171 -8.68 9.19 3.17
C VAL A 171 -8.13 10.00 4.34
N SER A 172 -8.99 10.37 5.28
CA SER A 172 -8.60 11.03 6.53
C SER A 172 -8.16 10.00 7.57
N ILE A 173 -6.92 10.08 8.03
CA ILE A 173 -6.31 9.18 9.02
C ILE A 173 -6.15 9.89 10.36
N THR A 174 -6.44 9.22 11.47
CA THR A 174 -6.38 9.80 12.81
C THR A 174 -5.05 9.51 13.54
N HIS A 175 -4.69 10.36 14.47
CA HIS A 175 -3.53 10.16 15.34
C HIS A 175 -3.68 8.91 16.21
N GLY A 176 -4.77 8.82 16.97
CA GLY A 176 -5.02 7.71 17.91
C GLY A 176 -5.14 6.36 17.22
N GLY A 177 -5.89 6.29 16.11
CA GLY A 177 -6.01 5.07 15.32
C GLY A 177 -4.67 4.58 14.75
N THR A 178 -3.80 5.52 14.31
CA THR A 178 -2.43 5.18 13.89
C THR A 178 -1.62 4.63 15.07
N TYR A 179 -1.62 5.28 16.22
CA TYR A 179 -0.94 4.78 17.43
C TYR A 179 -1.41 3.38 17.84
N ALA A 180 -2.72 3.15 17.85
CA ALA A 180 -3.30 1.84 18.16
C ALA A 180 -2.83 0.76 17.19
N SER A 181 -2.77 1.09 15.90
CA SER A 181 -2.25 0.20 14.85
C SER A 181 -0.77 -0.13 15.06
N LEU A 182 0.07 0.87 15.37
CA LEU A 182 1.50 0.69 15.64
C LEU A 182 1.73 -0.19 16.88
N ALA A 183 1.03 0.08 17.98
CA ALA A 183 1.12 -0.70 19.22
C ALA A 183 0.70 -2.17 19.00
N ARG A 184 -0.38 -2.38 18.22
CA ARG A 184 -0.84 -3.73 17.84
C ARG A 184 0.23 -4.47 17.05
N LEU A 185 0.80 -3.83 16.03
CA LEU A 185 1.83 -4.44 15.20
C LEU A 185 3.10 -4.75 15.99
N ALA A 186 3.48 -3.88 16.92
CA ALA A 186 4.61 -4.13 17.83
C ALA A 186 4.35 -5.35 18.74
N ARG A 187 3.12 -5.51 19.25
CA ARG A 187 2.71 -6.68 20.04
C ARG A 187 2.78 -7.96 19.22
N VAL A 188 2.31 -7.93 17.99
CA VAL A 188 2.34 -9.09 17.06
C VAL A 188 3.77 -9.47 16.72
N SER A 189 4.63 -8.50 16.37
CA SER A 189 5.99 -8.75 15.89
C SER A 189 7.00 -9.03 17.01
N ALA A 190 6.94 -8.26 18.10
CA ALA A 190 7.92 -8.31 19.20
C ALA A 190 7.36 -8.85 20.52
N GLY A 191 6.05 -9.11 20.62
CA GLY A 191 5.36 -9.55 21.84
C GLY A 191 5.18 -8.44 22.88
N THR A 192 5.35 -7.18 22.49
CA THR A 192 5.21 -6.02 23.37
C THR A 192 4.68 -4.81 22.59
N ASP A 193 3.82 -4.02 23.18
CA ASP A 193 3.33 -2.75 22.67
C ASP A 193 4.20 -1.54 23.08
N ARG A 194 5.31 -1.82 23.78
CA ARG A 194 6.19 -0.78 24.30
C ARG A 194 6.97 -0.10 23.19
N GLN A 195 6.92 1.22 23.16
CA GLN A 195 7.80 2.04 22.34
C GLN A 195 9.28 1.80 22.69
N GLY A 196 10.17 1.89 21.69
CA GLY A 196 11.60 1.70 21.89
C GLY A 196 12.02 0.28 22.26
N SER A 197 11.20 -0.73 21.94
CA SER A 197 11.47 -2.13 22.27
C SER A 197 12.60 -2.79 21.47
N ALA A 198 13.04 -2.18 20.36
CA ALA A 198 14.13 -2.71 19.56
C ALA A 198 15.47 -2.63 20.30
N ALA A 199 16.35 -3.60 20.06
CA ALA A 199 17.73 -3.55 20.58
C ALA A 199 18.47 -2.31 20.05
N PRO A 200 19.45 -1.75 20.79
CA PRO A 200 20.18 -0.56 20.35
C PRO A 200 20.91 -0.73 19.00
N ASP A 201 21.35 -1.94 18.71
CA ASP A 201 22.05 -2.37 17.49
C ASP A 201 21.11 -3.00 16.45
N ALA A 202 19.81 -2.82 16.60
CA ALA A 202 18.83 -3.36 15.66
C ALA A 202 19.07 -2.84 14.25
N ARG A 203 19.06 -3.76 13.28
CA ARG A 203 19.21 -3.41 11.86
C ARG A 203 18.08 -2.48 11.40
N PRO A 204 18.36 -1.56 10.46
CA PRO A 204 17.35 -0.64 9.95
C PRO A 204 16.23 -1.38 9.19
N ASN A 205 15.09 -0.72 9.02
CA ASN A 205 14.07 -1.13 8.09
C ASN A 205 14.25 -0.40 6.76
N LEU A 206 14.03 -1.06 5.63
CA LEU A 206 13.89 -0.40 4.35
C LEU A 206 12.42 0.05 4.19
N ILE A 207 12.20 1.32 3.88
CA ILE A 207 10.89 1.85 3.53
C ILE A 207 10.66 1.62 2.04
N ALA A 208 10.21 0.43 1.68
CA ALA A 208 10.09 0.03 0.28
C ALA A 208 8.98 0.77 -0.48
N LEU A 209 7.89 1.12 0.20
CA LEU A 209 6.81 1.90 -0.39
C LEU A 209 7.02 3.40 -0.16
N PRO A 210 6.56 4.25 -1.11
CA PRO A 210 6.66 5.70 -0.92
C PRO A 210 5.91 6.22 0.31
N LEU A 211 6.42 7.29 0.92
CA LEU A 211 5.83 7.92 2.10
C LEU A 211 4.50 8.65 1.80
N PHE A 212 4.13 8.85 0.55
CA PHE A 212 2.81 9.33 0.18
C PHE A 212 1.74 8.20 0.14
N HIS A 213 2.13 6.96 0.44
CA HIS A 213 1.22 5.84 0.66
C HIS A 213 1.18 5.42 2.12
N SER A 214 0.03 4.90 2.57
CA SER A 214 -0.16 4.40 3.94
C SER A 214 0.89 3.39 4.36
N GLY A 215 1.25 2.44 3.48
CA GLY A 215 2.26 1.44 3.77
C GLY A 215 3.66 2.02 4.01
N GLY A 216 4.04 3.07 3.30
CA GLY A 216 5.32 3.77 3.50
C GLY A 216 5.34 4.54 4.82
N GLN A 217 4.32 5.36 5.07
CA GLN A 217 4.21 6.10 6.33
C GLN A 217 4.13 5.18 7.54
N HIS A 218 3.31 4.13 7.47
CA HIS A 218 3.17 3.18 8.55
C HIS A 218 4.49 2.44 8.82
N SER A 219 5.26 2.09 7.77
CA SER A 219 6.57 1.46 7.92
C SER A 219 7.60 2.38 8.59
N LEU A 220 7.61 3.68 8.23
CA LEU A 220 8.44 4.70 8.89
C LEU A 220 8.08 4.83 10.37
N LEU A 221 6.80 5.09 10.64
CA LEU A 221 6.29 5.28 12.00
C LEU A 221 6.51 4.04 12.87
N PHE A 222 6.26 2.84 12.32
CA PHE A 222 6.48 1.58 13.04
C PHE A 222 7.94 1.37 13.40
N ALA A 223 8.87 1.60 12.47
CA ALA A 223 10.29 1.47 12.74
C ALA A 223 10.74 2.43 13.86
N HIS A 224 10.37 3.70 13.79
CA HIS A 224 10.68 4.68 14.81
C HIS A 224 9.95 4.41 16.13
N PHE A 225 8.69 3.93 16.09
CA PHE A 225 7.94 3.53 17.27
C PHE A 225 8.66 2.46 18.09
N VAL A 226 9.17 1.42 17.42
CA VAL A 226 9.95 0.37 18.10
C VAL A 226 11.41 0.76 18.33
N GLY A 227 11.87 1.87 17.80
CA GLY A 227 13.24 2.42 17.96
C GLY A 227 14.25 1.87 16.99
N ARG A 228 13.84 1.51 15.78
CA ARG A 228 14.72 1.17 14.65
C ARG A 228 14.86 2.39 13.74
N GLY A 229 16.03 2.56 13.15
CA GLY A 229 16.21 3.50 12.06
C GLY A 229 15.67 2.95 10.73
N THR A 230 15.56 3.82 9.74
CA THR A 230 14.99 3.52 8.44
C THR A 230 15.88 3.98 7.30
N VAL A 231 15.97 3.18 6.25
CA VAL A 231 16.55 3.56 4.97
C VAL A 231 15.41 4.02 4.06
N VAL A 232 15.48 5.27 3.62
CA VAL A 232 14.49 5.86 2.71
C VAL A 232 15.13 6.09 1.35
N TRP A 233 14.45 5.69 0.29
CA TRP A 233 14.89 5.80 -1.09
C TRP A 233 13.80 6.43 -1.96
N GLU A 234 14.16 6.83 -3.16
CA GLU A 234 13.25 7.53 -4.05
C GLU A 234 12.14 6.59 -4.56
N ARG A 235 12.54 5.45 -5.11
CA ARG A 235 11.62 4.46 -5.69
C ARG A 235 12.24 3.07 -5.75
N PHE A 236 11.40 2.06 -5.83
CA PHE A 236 11.82 0.68 -6.03
C PHE A 236 12.58 0.51 -7.37
N GLY A 237 13.55 -0.38 -7.33
CA GLY A 237 14.29 -0.89 -8.46
C GLY A 237 15.27 -1.96 -7.98
N VAL A 238 15.37 -3.08 -8.72
CA VAL A 238 16.16 -4.24 -8.29
C VAL A 238 17.63 -3.88 -8.10
N ASP A 239 18.22 -3.12 -9.03
CA ASP A 239 19.62 -2.66 -8.91
C ASP A 239 19.85 -1.71 -7.72
N ARG A 240 18.85 -0.87 -7.42
CA ARG A 240 18.91 0.01 -6.25
C ARG A 240 18.81 -0.79 -4.97
N LEU A 241 17.93 -1.79 -4.92
CA LEU A 241 17.78 -2.70 -3.80
C LEU A 241 19.10 -3.45 -3.54
N ALA A 242 19.73 -4.00 -4.59
CA ALA A 242 21.03 -4.67 -4.49
C ALA A 242 22.07 -3.77 -3.81
N ARG A 243 22.25 -2.54 -4.29
CA ARG A 243 23.19 -1.56 -3.70
C ARG A 243 22.87 -1.22 -2.24
N LEU A 244 21.58 -1.13 -1.88
CA LEU A 244 21.19 -0.89 -0.49
C LEU A 244 21.46 -2.09 0.41
N MET A 245 21.26 -3.32 -0.09
CA MET A 245 21.55 -4.55 0.64
C MET A 245 23.06 -4.78 0.82
N GLU A 246 23.91 -4.26 -0.05
CA GLU A 246 25.37 -4.24 0.12
C GLU A 246 25.82 -3.29 1.25
N ARG A 247 25.13 -2.14 1.39
CA ARG A 247 25.48 -1.10 2.38
C ARG A 247 24.87 -1.36 3.75
N HIS A 248 23.67 -1.92 3.75
CA HIS A 248 22.88 -2.14 4.96
C HIS A 248 22.45 -3.60 5.05
N ARG A 249 22.46 -4.14 6.25
CA ARG A 249 21.86 -5.44 6.52
C ARG A 249 20.45 -5.25 7.04
N PHE A 250 19.50 -5.97 6.46
CA PHE A 250 18.10 -5.93 6.84
C PHE A 250 17.68 -7.27 7.46
N ASP A 251 16.79 -7.23 8.46
CA ASP A 251 16.21 -8.45 9.02
C ASP A 251 14.96 -8.89 8.24
N ASN A 252 14.18 -7.92 7.78
CA ASN A 252 12.91 -8.17 7.10
C ASN A 252 12.68 -7.08 6.03
N PHE A 253 11.90 -7.43 5.03
CA PHE A 253 11.39 -6.48 4.05
C PHE A 253 9.88 -6.44 4.06
N PHE A 254 9.32 -5.33 3.59
CA PHE A 254 7.91 -5.19 3.27
C PHE A 254 7.79 -4.83 1.79
N PHE A 255 7.28 -5.76 0.98
CA PHE A 255 7.17 -5.61 -0.46
C PHE A 255 5.73 -5.74 -0.93
N LEU A 256 5.47 -5.23 -2.14
CA LEU A 256 4.28 -5.55 -2.92
C LEU A 256 4.56 -6.80 -3.77
N PRO A 257 3.53 -7.55 -4.20
CA PRO A 257 3.72 -8.67 -5.12
C PRO A 257 4.48 -8.31 -6.39
N THR A 258 4.28 -7.10 -6.93
CA THR A 258 5.01 -6.60 -8.12
C THR A 258 6.51 -6.48 -7.88
N MET A 259 6.92 -6.01 -6.69
CA MET A 259 8.33 -5.95 -6.31
C MET A 259 8.94 -7.35 -6.20
N VAL A 260 8.19 -8.30 -5.64
CA VAL A 260 8.60 -9.71 -5.58
C VAL A 260 8.74 -10.29 -6.97
N TYR A 261 7.82 -9.95 -7.89
CA TYR A 261 7.88 -10.35 -9.29
C TYR A 261 9.16 -9.85 -9.95
N ASP A 262 9.46 -8.56 -9.84
CA ASP A 262 10.66 -7.96 -10.42
C ASP A 262 11.95 -8.59 -9.85
N ILE A 263 11.97 -8.90 -8.54
CA ILE A 263 13.10 -9.57 -7.89
C ILE A 263 13.28 -11.01 -8.40
N VAL A 264 12.19 -11.76 -8.56
CA VAL A 264 12.25 -13.15 -9.04
C VAL A 264 12.71 -13.23 -10.49
N HIS A 265 12.31 -12.27 -11.33
CA HIS A 265 12.64 -12.26 -12.76
C HIS A 265 13.92 -11.46 -13.10
N ALA A 266 14.60 -10.91 -12.08
CA ALA A 266 15.88 -10.24 -12.30
C ALA A 266 16.98 -11.27 -12.65
N GLU A 267 17.86 -10.87 -13.59
CA GLU A 267 19.02 -11.69 -13.98
C GLU A 267 20.02 -11.87 -12.82
N GLN A 268 20.18 -10.83 -12.01
CA GLN A 268 21.09 -10.82 -10.87
C GLN A 268 20.45 -11.42 -9.62
N ASP A 269 21.23 -12.18 -8.85
CA ASP A 269 20.84 -12.60 -7.51
C ASP A 269 21.03 -11.47 -6.50
N LEU A 270 20.04 -11.29 -5.63
CA LEU A 270 20.11 -10.35 -4.52
C LEU A 270 20.63 -11.04 -3.25
N PRO A 271 21.42 -10.34 -2.41
CA PRO A 271 22.03 -10.93 -1.20
C PRO A 271 21.02 -11.04 -0.04
N PHE A 272 20.03 -11.93 -0.16
CA PHE A 272 19.03 -12.19 0.89
C PHE A 272 19.59 -12.98 2.08
N GLU A 273 20.87 -13.32 2.10
CA GLU A 273 21.48 -14.05 3.22
C GLU A 273 21.29 -13.30 4.56
N GLY A 274 20.71 -13.99 5.53
CA GLY A 274 20.44 -13.44 6.87
C GLY A 274 19.16 -12.59 6.95
N VAL A 275 18.40 -12.46 5.88
CA VAL A 275 17.02 -11.95 5.91
C VAL A 275 16.10 -13.03 6.50
N LYS A 276 15.26 -12.64 7.45
CA LYS A 276 14.42 -13.59 8.20
C LYS A 276 13.08 -13.85 7.52
N SER A 277 12.53 -12.83 6.86
CA SER A 277 11.26 -12.92 6.14
C SER A 277 11.02 -11.71 5.23
N VAL A 278 10.14 -11.90 4.25
CA VAL A 278 9.56 -10.82 3.44
C VAL A 278 8.06 -10.76 3.75
N LEU A 279 7.60 -9.63 4.26
CA LEU A 279 6.19 -9.35 4.43
C LEU A 279 5.62 -8.84 3.11
N VAL A 280 4.53 -9.43 2.64
CA VAL A 280 3.84 -9.01 1.42
C VAL A 280 2.43 -8.60 1.73
N ALA A 281 2.03 -7.42 1.25
CA ALA A 281 0.68 -6.88 1.44
C ALA A 281 0.25 -6.01 0.26
N GLY A 282 -0.95 -5.46 0.35
CA GLY A 282 -1.53 -4.54 -0.65
C GLY A 282 -2.27 -5.24 -1.78
N GLN A 283 -1.88 -6.45 -2.12
CA GLN A 283 -2.55 -7.37 -3.05
C GLN A 283 -2.28 -8.81 -2.63
N ALA A 284 -3.07 -9.75 -3.10
CA ALA A 284 -2.75 -11.17 -2.98
C ALA A 284 -1.48 -11.47 -3.80
N ILE A 285 -0.61 -12.32 -3.26
CA ILE A 285 0.51 -12.88 -4.00
C ILE A 285 0.13 -14.27 -4.50
N SER A 286 0.37 -14.54 -5.79
CA SER A 286 0.09 -15.87 -6.35
C SER A 286 0.98 -16.92 -5.72
N TRP A 287 0.46 -18.14 -5.61
CA TRP A 287 1.21 -19.28 -5.07
C TRP A 287 2.51 -19.55 -5.85
N THR A 288 2.44 -19.44 -7.16
CA THR A 288 3.59 -19.66 -8.04
C THR A 288 4.70 -18.64 -7.78
N LEU A 289 4.39 -17.34 -7.75
CA LEU A 289 5.37 -16.30 -7.47
C LEU A 289 5.99 -16.44 -6.08
N ARG A 290 5.16 -16.74 -5.08
CA ARG A 290 5.63 -17.00 -3.72
C ARG A 290 6.63 -18.14 -3.69
N ARG A 291 6.30 -19.29 -4.32
CA ARG A 291 7.15 -20.46 -4.36
C ARG A 291 8.47 -20.19 -5.09
N GLN A 292 8.43 -19.51 -6.24
CA GLN A 292 9.62 -19.12 -6.99
C GLN A 292 10.58 -18.27 -6.14
N PHE A 293 10.05 -17.31 -5.39
CA PHE A 293 10.85 -16.49 -4.48
C PHE A 293 11.45 -17.31 -3.33
N GLU A 294 10.62 -18.10 -2.66
CA GLU A 294 11.06 -18.93 -1.52
C GLU A 294 12.07 -20.01 -1.95
N GLU A 295 11.94 -20.60 -3.12
CA GLU A 295 12.91 -21.56 -3.70
C GLU A 295 14.22 -20.87 -4.08
N ARG A 296 14.18 -19.68 -4.69
CA ARG A 296 15.39 -18.95 -5.12
C ARG A 296 16.20 -18.41 -3.94
N TYR A 297 15.54 -17.83 -2.95
CA TYR A 297 16.21 -17.08 -1.87
C TYR A 297 16.17 -17.76 -0.50
N GLN A 298 15.42 -18.83 -0.33
CA GLN A 298 15.24 -19.56 0.94
C GLN A 298 14.74 -18.65 2.08
N VAL A 299 13.97 -17.60 1.76
CA VAL A 299 13.39 -16.64 2.70
C VAL A 299 11.88 -16.74 2.64
N PRO A 300 11.18 -16.98 3.77
CA PRO A 300 9.74 -17.15 3.77
C PRO A 300 9.02 -15.83 3.47
N ILE A 301 7.94 -15.92 2.68
CA ILE A 301 6.99 -14.84 2.48
C ILE A 301 5.89 -14.93 3.53
N LEU A 302 5.68 -13.84 4.25
CA LEU A 302 4.58 -13.64 5.19
C LEU A 302 3.54 -12.74 4.54
N VAL A 303 2.27 -13.17 4.53
CA VAL A 303 1.17 -12.36 4.02
C VAL A 303 0.61 -11.49 5.13
N ASN A 304 0.28 -10.24 4.79
CA ASN A 304 -0.44 -9.31 5.65
C ASN A 304 -1.63 -8.73 4.89
N TYR A 305 -2.80 -8.74 5.52
CA TYR A 305 -4.04 -8.19 5.00
C TYR A 305 -4.45 -6.93 5.76
N GLY A 306 -4.89 -5.94 5.02
CA GLY A 306 -5.40 -4.68 5.51
C GLY A 306 -5.51 -3.63 4.40
N SER A 307 -6.04 -2.48 4.73
CA SER A 307 -6.21 -1.35 3.81
C SER A 307 -5.77 -0.03 4.45
N THR A 308 -5.76 1.04 3.67
CA THR A 308 -5.52 2.40 4.20
C THR A 308 -6.57 2.77 5.24
N GLU A 309 -7.81 2.38 5.00
CA GLU A 309 -8.98 2.73 5.82
C GLU A 309 -9.08 1.89 7.10
N SER A 310 -8.66 0.64 7.06
CA SER A 310 -8.83 -0.32 8.16
C SER A 310 -7.55 -0.60 8.96
N GLY A 311 -6.38 -0.29 8.39
CA GLY A 311 -5.09 -0.68 8.94
C GLY A 311 -4.79 -2.17 8.77
N HIS A 312 -3.93 -2.71 9.63
CA HIS A 312 -3.54 -4.12 9.60
C HIS A 312 -4.58 -4.99 10.33
N ILE A 313 -5.18 -5.95 9.63
CA ILE A 313 -6.28 -6.79 10.11
C ILE A 313 -5.81 -8.20 10.46
N ALA A 314 -5.12 -8.85 9.53
CA ALA A 314 -4.70 -10.25 9.66
C ALA A 314 -3.35 -10.49 8.97
N GLY A 315 -2.69 -11.57 9.33
CA GLY A 315 -1.44 -11.96 8.68
C GLY A 315 -0.78 -13.16 9.32
N TRP A 316 0.30 -13.59 8.72
CA TRP A 316 1.17 -14.63 9.23
C TRP A 316 2.42 -14.02 9.85
N THR A 317 2.85 -14.56 10.98
CA THR A 317 4.08 -14.16 11.66
C THR A 317 5.16 -15.23 11.50
N GLY A 318 6.42 -14.84 11.72
CA GLY A 318 7.51 -15.81 11.75
C GLY A 318 7.36 -16.87 12.86
N LYS A 319 6.58 -16.58 13.92
CA LYS A 319 6.23 -17.55 14.97
C LYS A 319 5.25 -18.60 14.44
N ASP A 320 4.22 -18.17 13.71
CA ASP A 320 3.24 -19.07 13.10
C ASP A 320 3.89 -20.00 12.09
N MET A 321 4.82 -19.47 11.26
CA MET A 321 5.58 -20.27 10.30
C MET A 321 6.39 -21.36 10.99
N LYS A 322 7.14 -21.00 12.05
CA LYS A 322 7.94 -21.95 12.84
C LYS A 322 7.09 -22.98 13.56
N ALA A 323 5.88 -22.62 13.95
CA ALA A 323 4.92 -23.53 14.60
C ALA A 323 4.15 -24.41 13.59
N GLY A 324 4.38 -24.25 12.28
CA GLY A 324 3.69 -25.02 11.24
C GLY A 324 2.18 -24.69 11.13
N LEU A 325 1.78 -23.49 11.56
CA LEU A 325 0.37 -23.06 11.59
C LEU A 325 -0.10 -22.45 10.27
N TRP A 326 0.84 -22.14 9.39
CA TRP A 326 0.53 -21.49 8.12
C TRP A 326 -0.40 -22.34 7.23
N LYS A 327 -1.41 -21.70 6.66
CA LYS A 327 -2.36 -22.30 5.72
C LYS A 327 -2.23 -21.62 4.35
N PRO A 328 -1.86 -22.35 3.28
CA PRO A 328 -1.76 -21.83 1.93
C PRO A 328 -3.07 -21.17 1.46
N GLY A 329 -2.97 -20.04 0.75
CA GLY A 329 -4.13 -19.31 0.21
C GLY A 329 -4.88 -18.43 1.21
N SER A 330 -4.58 -18.51 2.51
CA SER A 330 -5.23 -17.66 3.51
C SER A 330 -4.55 -16.31 3.68
N ALA A 331 -5.32 -15.32 4.12
CA ALA A 331 -4.83 -13.98 4.50
C ALA A 331 -4.11 -13.96 5.86
N GLY A 332 -4.17 -15.05 6.62
CA GLY A 332 -3.51 -15.20 7.92
C GLY A 332 -4.47 -15.14 9.11
N ARG A 333 -3.92 -15.19 10.30
CA ARG A 333 -4.70 -15.06 11.53
C ARG A 333 -5.10 -13.61 11.76
N VAL A 334 -6.33 -13.41 12.21
CA VAL A 334 -6.79 -12.10 12.69
C VAL A 334 -5.89 -11.67 13.84
N TYR A 335 -5.33 -10.46 13.75
CA TYR A 335 -4.39 -9.99 14.77
C TYR A 335 -5.07 -9.75 16.11
N PRO A 336 -4.40 -10.05 17.24
CA PRO A 336 -4.93 -9.81 18.57
C PRO A 336 -5.36 -8.35 18.77
N GLY A 337 -6.60 -8.14 19.23
CA GLY A 337 -7.19 -6.82 19.43
C GLY A 337 -7.75 -6.17 18.15
N VAL A 338 -7.93 -6.94 17.09
CA VAL A 338 -8.78 -6.58 15.95
C VAL A 338 -10.17 -7.14 16.20
N ASP A 339 -11.17 -6.26 16.29
CA ASP A 339 -12.56 -6.64 16.28
C ASP A 339 -12.98 -6.79 14.82
N LEU A 340 -13.20 -8.04 14.38
CA LEU A 340 -13.60 -8.39 13.03
C LEU A 340 -14.90 -9.19 13.08
N GLU A 341 -15.80 -8.86 12.20
CA GLU A 341 -17.02 -9.63 11.93
C GLU A 341 -17.12 -9.95 10.44
N VAL A 342 -17.82 -11.04 10.13
CA VAL A 342 -18.26 -11.37 8.77
C VAL A 342 -19.76 -11.14 8.71
N ARG A 343 -20.25 -10.34 7.76
CA ARG A 343 -21.67 -9.96 7.69
C ARG A 343 -22.28 -10.27 6.32
N ASP A 344 -23.54 -10.68 6.35
CA ASP A 344 -24.34 -10.79 5.12
C ASP A 344 -24.81 -9.41 4.61
N ASP A 345 -25.54 -9.42 3.49
CA ASP A 345 -26.06 -8.19 2.87
C ASP A 345 -27.11 -7.47 3.72
N ASP A 346 -27.76 -8.17 4.65
CA ASP A 346 -28.72 -7.61 5.61
C ASP A 346 -28.02 -7.08 6.89
N GLY A 347 -26.68 -7.19 6.98
CA GLY A 347 -25.87 -6.75 8.12
C GLY A 347 -25.84 -7.71 9.30
N ARG A 348 -26.41 -8.93 9.15
CA ARG A 348 -26.36 -9.96 10.18
C ARG A 348 -24.96 -10.54 10.29
N VAL A 349 -24.47 -10.71 11.50
CA VAL A 349 -23.19 -11.39 11.77
C VAL A 349 -23.31 -12.88 11.47
N LEU A 350 -22.39 -13.38 10.68
CA LEU A 350 -22.28 -14.75 10.23
C LEU A 350 -21.40 -15.58 11.17
N GLY A 351 -21.57 -16.89 11.12
CA GLY A 351 -20.81 -17.86 11.91
C GLY A 351 -19.48 -18.25 11.28
N VAL A 352 -18.75 -19.11 12.00
CA VAL A 352 -17.47 -19.67 11.54
C VAL A 352 -17.64 -20.42 10.22
N GLY A 353 -16.82 -20.07 9.22
CA GLY A 353 -16.82 -20.68 7.89
C GLY A 353 -17.93 -20.17 6.95
N GLU A 354 -18.83 -19.31 7.41
CA GLU A 354 -19.83 -18.67 6.56
C GLU A 354 -19.23 -17.47 5.84
N GLU A 355 -19.49 -17.34 4.54
CA GLU A 355 -18.95 -16.29 3.68
C GLU A 355 -19.81 -15.02 3.71
N GLY A 356 -19.17 -13.87 3.87
CA GLY A 356 -19.81 -12.57 3.87
C GLY A 356 -18.80 -11.43 3.76
N GLU A 357 -19.27 -10.19 3.90
CA GLU A 357 -18.43 -9.01 3.90
C GLU A 357 -17.60 -8.92 5.19
N ILE A 358 -16.29 -8.74 5.04
CA ILE A 358 -15.38 -8.49 6.16
C ILE A 358 -15.57 -7.06 6.65
N VAL A 359 -15.96 -6.91 7.91
CA VAL A 359 -16.06 -5.60 8.57
C VAL A 359 -15.17 -5.57 9.80
N VAL A 360 -14.55 -4.43 10.06
CA VAL A 360 -13.65 -4.28 11.22
C VAL A 360 -13.97 -3.00 11.99
N ARG A 361 -13.91 -3.08 13.30
CA ARG A 361 -13.98 -1.89 14.14
C ARG A 361 -12.63 -1.19 14.11
N SER A 362 -12.60 0.04 13.62
CA SER A 362 -11.36 0.81 13.51
C SER A 362 -11.61 2.30 13.71
N GLU A 363 -10.75 2.92 14.49
CA GLU A 363 -10.70 4.37 14.69
C GLU A 363 -9.62 5.03 13.81
N LEU A 364 -9.04 4.26 12.88
CA LEU A 364 -7.95 4.72 12.01
C LEU A 364 -8.40 5.81 11.06
N THR A 365 -9.63 5.71 10.53
CA THR A 365 -10.15 6.67 9.56
C THR A 365 -11.45 7.31 10.01
N LYS A 366 -11.64 8.58 9.60
CA LYS A 366 -12.93 9.29 9.67
C LYS A 366 -13.74 9.17 8.37
N GLY A 367 -13.20 8.49 7.37
CA GLY A 367 -13.80 8.39 6.03
C GLY A 367 -13.00 9.17 4.98
N TYR A 368 -13.70 9.61 3.96
CA TYR A 368 -13.12 10.34 2.83
C TYR A 368 -13.38 11.84 2.95
N VAL A 369 -12.37 12.64 2.62
CA VAL A 369 -12.47 14.10 2.60
C VAL A 369 -13.44 14.51 1.49
N ASP A 370 -14.36 15.41 1.81
CA ASP A 370 -15.38 15.97 0.91
C ASP A 370 -16.26 14.94 0.17
N ASP A 371 -16.41 13.74 0.75
CA ASP A 371 -17.28 12.69 0.22
C ASP A 371 -18.06 12.04 1.37
N ALA A 372 -19.07 12.74 1.85
CA ALA A 372 -19.91 12.27 2.96
C ALA A 372 -20.68 10.98 2.62
N ALA A 373 -21.09 10.80 1.36
CA ALA A 373 -21.80 9.62 0.92
C ALA A 373 -20.89 8.38 0.97
N ALA A 374 -19.71 8.45 0.35
CA ALA A 374 -18.75 7.36 0.39
C ALA A 374 -18.23 7.11 1.83
N SER A 375 -18.11 8.15 2.65
CA SER A 375 -17.74 8.00 4.06
C SER A 375 -18.79 7.24 4.86
N ALA A 376 -20.07 7.52 4.63
CA ALA A 376 -21.18 6.82 5.27
C ALA A 376 -21.32 5.36 4.77
N GLU A 377 -20.88 5.07 3.54
CA GLU A 377 -20.78 3.70 3.04
C GLU A 377 -19.60 2.95 3.68
N LEU A 378 -18.46 3.62 3.85
CA LEU A 378 -17.25 3.04 4.42
C LEU A 378 -17.40 2.75 5.91
N VAL A 379 -17.93 3.72 6.69
CA VAL A 379 -18.02 3.61 8.16
C VAL A 379 -19.48 3.64 8.59
N ARG A 380 -19.96 2.52 9.13
CA ARG A 380 -21.32 2.37 9.65
C ARG A 380 -21.25 1.88 11.09
N ASP A 381 -21.84 2.62 12.02
CA ASP A 381 -21.88 2.27 13.45
C ASP A 381 -20.51 1.95 14.08
N GLY A 382 -19.46 2.65 13.60
CA GLY A 382 -18.07 2.43 14.04
C GLY A 382 -17.39 1.21 13.41
N TRP A 383 -18.01 0.57 12.42
CA TRP A 383 -17.43 -0.49 11.62
C TRP A 383 -17.01 -0.01 10.25
N VAL A 384 -15.77 -0.29 9.88
CA VAL A 384 -15.25 -0.08 8.54
C VAL A 384 -15.65 -1.27 7.67
N HIS A 385 -16.45 -1.01 6.64
CA HIS A 385 -16.82 -1.95 5.61
C HIS A 385 -15.70 -2.03 4.58
N THR A 386 -14.97 -3.14 4.58
CA THR A 386 -13.77 -3.27 3.71
C THR A 386 -14.12 -3.41 2.24
N GLY A 387 -15.33 -3.88 1.95
CA GLY A 387 -15.74 -4.30 0.62
C GLY A 387 -15.09 -5.59 0.15
N ASP A 388 -14.29 -6.25 1.01
CA ASP A 388 -13.73 -7.57 0.75
C ASP A 388 -14.66 -8.64 1.30
N MET A 389 -14.83 -9.72 0.55
CA MET A 389 -15.62 -10.89 0.93
C MET A 389 -14.72 -12.01 1.41
N GLY A 390 -15.21 -12.81 2.34
CA GLY A 390 -14.45 -13.93 2.88
C GLY A 390 -15.10 -14.55 4.10
N HIS A 391 -14.35 -15.38 4.80
CA HIS A 391 -14.79 -16.03 6.04
C HIS A 391 -13.64 -16.22 7.02
N VAL A 392 -13.97 -16.47 8.28
CA VAL A 392 -13.00 -16.86 9.31
C VAL A 392 -13.25 -18.33 9.65
N ASP A 393 -12.21 -19.15 9.59
CA ASP A 393 -12.31 -20.56 9.94
C ASP A 393 -12.25 -20.82 11.46
N ALA A 394 -12.43 -22.09 11.86
CA ALA A 394 -12.45 -22.50 13.26
C ALA A 394 -11.12 -22.25 14.01
N ASP A 395 -10.01 -22.06 13.29
CA ASP A 395 -8.70 -21.74 13.87
C ASP A 395 -8.44 -20.22 13.95
N GLY A 396 -9.43 -19.39 13.59
CA GLY A 396 -9.32 -17.93 13.55
C GLY A 396 -8.49 -17.40 12.39
N VAL A 397 -8.41 -18.17 11.31
CA VAL A 397 -7.69 -17.78 10.07
C VAL A 397 -8.69 -17.16 9.10
N LEU A 398 -8.32 -16.00 8.58
CA LEU A 398 -9.10 -15.27 7.58
C LEU A 398 -8.80 -15.80 6.17
N TRP A 399 -9.85 -16.06 5.42
CA TRP A 399 -9.82 -16.43 4.01
C TRP A 399 -10.56 -15.36 3.22
N LEU A 400 -9.95 -14.88 2.15
CA LEU A 400 -10.54 -13.86 1.27
C LEU A 400 -11.00 -14.53 -0.02
N SER A 401 -12.21 -14.19 -0.46
CA SER A 401 -12.79 -14.70 -1.71
C SER A 401 -12.64 -13.68 -2.85
N GLY A 402 -12.61 -12.38 -2.53
CA GLY A 402 -12.47 -11.31 -3.51
C GLY A 402 -13.16 -10.01 -3.07
N ARG A 403 -13.31 -9.07 -4.00
CA ARG A 403 -14.00 -7.80 -3.76
C ARG A 403 -15.48 -7.91 -4.09
N LYS A 404 -16.35 -7.51 -3.17
CA LYS A 404 -17.81 -7.52 -3.33
C LYS A 404 -18.28 -6.90 -4.65
N ARG A 405 -17.66 -5.80 -5.05
CA ARG A 405 -17.98 -5.08 -6.29
C ARG A 405 -17.44 -5.70 -7.57
N ASP A 406 -16.38 -6.52 -7.46
CA ASP A 406 -15.72 -7.18 -8.59
C ASP A 406 -16.35 -8.56 -8.86
N MET A 407 -17.28 -9.01 -8.01
CA MET A 407 -17.99 -10.26 -8.12
C MET A 407 -18.86 -10.31 -9.38
N ILE A 408 -18.63 -11.33 -10.19
CA ILE A 408 -19.35 -11.59 -11.44
C ILE A 408 -20.60 -12.41 -11.14
N LYS A 409 -21.77 -11.92 -11.57
CA LYS A 409 -23.06 -12.64 -11.41
C LYS A 409 -23.35 -13.48 -12.63
N CYS A 410 -22.79 -14.68 -12.71
CA CYS A 410 -22.88 -15.56 -13.87
C CYS A 410 -24.00 -16.62 -13.69
N GLY A 411 -25.13 -16.44 -14.34
CA GLY A 411 -26.24 -17.40 -14.34
C GLY A 411 -26.81 -17.70 -12.95
N GLY A 412 -26.82 -16.70 -12.08
CA GLY A 412 -27.26 -16.82 -10.68
C GLY A 412 -26.19 -17.30 -9.69
N PHE A 413 -24.99 -17.60 -10.18
CA PHE A 413 -23.84 -17.94 -9.34
C PHE A 413 -22.94 -16.72 -9.12
N GLN A 414 -22.34 -16.66 -7.93
CA GLN A 414 -21.31 -15.68 -7.59
C GLN A 414 -19.95 -16.24 -8.01
N VAL A 415 -19.23 -15.48 -8.83
CA VAL A 415 -17.91 -15.88 -9.36
C VAL A 415 -16.90 -14.81 -9.01
N TRP A 416 -15.84 -15.20 -8.34
CA TRP A 416 -14.76 -14.31 -7.95
C TRP A 416 -13.67 -14.30 -9.02
N PRO A 417 -13.37 -13.13 -9.62
CA PRO A 417 -12.30 -13.00 -10.61
C PRO A 417 -10.97 -13.56 -10.14
N GLU A 418 -10.61 -13.28 -8.89
CA GLU A 418 -9.34 -13.68 -8.29
C GLU A 418 -9.15 -15.20 -8.29
N GLU A 419 -10.20 -15.98 -8.06
CA GLU A 419 -10.14 -17.45 -8.08
C GLU A 419 -9.78 -17.96 -9.48
N ILE A 420 -10.33 -17.32 -10.51
CA ILE A 420 -10.03 -17.67 -11.91
C ILE A 420 -8.60 -17.22 -12.27
N GLU A 421 -8.23 -16.00 -11.88
CA GLU A 421 -6.90 -15.43 -12.11
C GLU A 421 -5.81 -16.29 -11.48
N ASP A 422 -6.01 -16.77 -10.26
CA ASP A 422 -5.02 -17.59 -9.55
C ASP A 422 -4.81 -18.93 -10.25
N VAL A 423 -5.88 -19.56 -10.72
CA VAL A 423 -5.77 -20.80 -11.51
C VAL A 423 -5.06 -20.56 -12.82
N LEU A 424 -5.42 -19.50 -13.56
CA LEU A 424 -4.83 -19.22 -14.86
C LEU A 424 -3.34 -18.83 -14.76
N ARG A 425 -2.89 -18.17 -13.69
CA ARG A 425 -1.48 -17.86 -13.46
C ARG A 425 -0.59 -19.10 -13.24
N GLU A 426 -1.17 -20.25 -12.93
CA GLU A 426 -0.42 -21.50 -12.85
C GLU A 426 -0.03 -22.06 -14.23
N HIS A 427 -0.66 -21.56 -15.31
CA HIS A 427 -0.41 -22.04 -16.65
C HIS A 427 0.89 -21.44 -17.23
N PRO A 428 1.82 -22.25 -17.81
CA PRO A 428 3.12 -21.76 -18.29
C PRO A 428 3.05 -20.64 -19.33
N ARG A 429 2.01 -20.60 -20.15
CA ARG A 429 1.81 -19.58 -21.19
C ARG A 429 1.21 -18.28 -20.66
N VAL A 430 0.89 -18.18 -19.38
CA VAL A 430 0.28 -17.01 -18.76
C VAL A 430 1.31 -16.27 -17.93
N ARG A 431 1.80 -15.13 -18.43
CA ARG A 431 2.67 -14.23 -17.68
C ARG A 431 1.89 -13.42 -16.64
N ASP A 432 0.72 -12.93 -17.05
CA ASP A 432 -0.21 -12.24 -16.14
C ASP A 432 -1.64 -12.36 -16.70
N VAL A 433 -2.64 -12.24 -15.83
CA VAL A 433 -4.03 -12.35 -16.22
C VAL A 433 -4.91 -11.50 -15.32
N ARG A 434 -5.95 -10.96 -15.91
CA ARG A 434 -7.04 -10.30 -15.24
C ARG A 434 -8.37 -10.83 -15.75
N VAL A 435 -9.30 -11.04 -14.81
CA VAL A 435 -10.66 -11.46 -15.12
C VAL A 435 -11.64 -10.36 -14.74
N VAL A 436 -12.58 -10.07 -15.63
CA VAL A 436 -13.65 -9.09 -15.42
C VAL A 436 -14.99 -9.67 -15.85
N GLY A 437 -16.07 -9.19 -15.22
CA GLY A 437 -17.42 -9.50 -15.66
C GLY A 437 -17.78 -8.67 -16.89
N VAL A 438 -18.31 -9.30 -17.92
CA VAL A 438 -18.88 -8.61 -19.07
C VAL A 438 -20.34 -9.02 -19.27
N PRO A 439 -21.21 -8.10 -19.73
CA PRO A 439 -22.62 -8.40 -19.94
C PRO A 439 -22.83 -9.58 -20.89
N ASP A 440 -23.83 -10.42 -20.57
CA ASP A 440 -24.29 -11.53 -21.38
C ASP A 440 -25.81 -11.65 -21.27
N ASP A 441 -26.51 -11.70 -22.41
CA ASP A 441 -27.97 -11.67 -22.45
C ASP A 441 -28.63 -12.86 -21.72
N ARG A 442 -27.97 -13.99 -21.64
CA ARG A 442 -28.49 -15.21 -21.04
C ARG A 442 -28.08 -15.39 -19.58
N MET A 443 -26.81 -15.04 -19.28
CA MET A 443 -26.20 -15.32 -17.97
C MET A 443 -26.17 -14.10 -17.05
N GLY A 444 -26.59 -12.91 -17.55
CA GLY A 444 -26.41 -11.62 -16.91
C GLY A 444 -25.00 -11.11 -17.09
N GLU A 445 -24.02 -11.81 -16.55
CA GLU A 445 -22.59 -11.56 -16.79
C GLU A 445 -21.85 -12.87 -17.04
N ILE A 446 -20.74 -12.78 -17.76
CA ILE A 446 -19.80 -13.90 -17.95
C ILE A 446 -18.36 -13.44 -17.68
N PRO A 447 -17.48 -14.33 -17.22
CA PRO A 447 -16.06 -14.01 -17.07
C PRO A 447 -15.37 -13.82 -18.43
N LEU A 448 -14.70 -12.66 -18.59
CA LEU A 448 -13.73 -12.35 -19.65
C LEU A 448 -12.34 -12.40 -19.04
N ALA A 449 -11.42 -13.18 -19.60
CA ALA A 449 -10.03 -13.21 -19.22
C ALA A 449 -9.17 -12.36 -20.18
N LEU A 450 -8.49 -11.33 -19.63
CA LEU A 450 -7.46 -10.55 -20.31
C LEU A 450 -6.11 -11.17 -19.96
N VAL A 451 -5.43 -11.77 -20.94
CA VAL A 451 -4.23 -12.57 -20.71
C VAL A 451 -3.01 -11.90 -21.33
N VAL A 452 -1.96 -11.73 -20.55
CA VAL A 452 -0.62 -11.39 -21.03
C VAL A 452 0.13 -12.71 -21.22
N ARG A 453 0.51 -13.02 -22.44
CA ARG A 453 1.22 -14.26 -22.78
C ARG A 453 2.66 -14.22 -22.27
N ASP A 454 3.21 -15.40 -21.98
CA ASP A 454 4.64 -15.58 -21.73
C ASP A 454 5.33 -15.98 -23.03
N ASP A 455 5.98 -15.03 -23.67
CA ASP A 455 6.68 -15.23 -24.97
C ASP A 455 7.87 -16.20 -24.88
N GLN A 456 8.37 -16.47 -23.66
CA GLN A 456 9.47 -17.43 -23.47
C GLN A 456 8.98 -18.89 -23.49
N ALA A 457 7.70 -19.13 -23.28
CA ALA A 457 7.13 -20.47 -23.33
C ALA A 457 6.91 -21.00 -24.75
N ASP A 458 6.92 -20.12 -25.77
CA ASP A 458 6.60 -20.46 -27.16
C ASP A 458 7.82 -20.82 -28.03
N GLY A 459 9.07 -20.85 -27.49
CA GLY A 459 10.28 -21.15 -28.26
C GLY A 459 10.60 -20.06 -29.29
N ALA A 460 11.88 -19.79 -29.52
CA ALA A 460 12.45 -18.63 -30.24
C ALA A 460 12.07 -18.38 -31.71
N ASP A 461 10.93 -18.84 -32.20
CA ASP A 461 10.49 -18.70 -33.60
C ASP A 461 9.27 -17.77 -33.83
N GLY A 462 8.81 -17.02 -32.83
CA GLY A 462 7.55 -16.26 -32.89
C GLY A 462 7.68 -14.74 -32.87
N ALA A 463 8.65 -14.14 -33.58
CA ALA A 463 8.68 -12.70 -33.79
C ALA A 463 8.10 -12.34 -35.14
N ASP A 464 6.77 -12.43 -35.30
CA ASP A 464 5.96 -11.59 -36.21
C ASP A 464 4.49 -12.06 -36.17
N GLY A 465 3.58 -11.20 -35.66
CA GLY A 465 2.13 -11.26 -35.90
C GLY A 465 1.43 -12.57 -35.52
N ALA A 466 0.75 -12.60 -34.37
CA ALA A 466 -0.12 -13.72 -34.03
C ALA A 466 -1.13 -14.01 -35.14
N ASP A 467 -0.89 -15.05 -35.94
CA ASP A 467 -1.92 -15.61 -36.81
C ASP A 467 -3.07 -16.11 -35.94
N GLY A 468 -4.32 -15.78 -36.31
CA GLY A 468 -5.52 -16.12 -35.56
C GLY A 468 -5.63 -17.61 -35.14
N ALA A 469 -4.99 -18.51 -35.92
CA ALA A 469 -4.94 -19.94 -35.63
C ALA A 469 -4.14 -20.30 -34.34
N ASP A 470 -3.11 -19.55 -33.99
CA ASP A 470 -2.35 -19.76 -32.76
C ASP A 470 -3.14 -19.26 -31.52
N ALA A 471 -3.81 -18.12 -31.65
CA ALA A 471 -4.66 -17.57 -30.57
C ALA A 471 -5.78 -18.55 -30.21
N ASP A 472 -6.48 -19.13 -31.16
CA ASP A 472 -7.55 -20.12 -30.94
C ASP A 472 -7.02 -21.39 -30.24
N SER A 473 -5.81 -21.82 -30.59
CA SER A 473 -5.16 -22.98 -29.98
C SER A 473 -4.84 -22.71 -28.48
N VAL A 474 -4.29 -21.53 -28.18
CA VAL A 474 -3.99 -21.12 -26.81
C VAL A 474 -5.27 -20.96 -25.99
N VAL A 475 -6.32 -20.37 -26.55
CA VAL A 475 -7.64 -20.27 -25.89
C VAL A 475 -8.20 -21.65 -25.57
N ALA A 476 -8.11 -22.61 -26.49
CA ALA A 476 -8.57 -23.98 -26.24
C ALA A 476 -7.78 -24.66 -25.11
N GLU A 477 -6.45 -24.47 -25.07
CA GLU A 477 -5.57 -24.99 -24.03
C GLU A 477 -5.89 -24.37 -22.67
N LEU A 478 -5.97 -23.05 -22.56
CA LEU A 478 -6.32 -22.34 -21.33
C LEU A 478 -7.72 -22.67 -20.84
N THR A 479 -8.68 -22.84 -21.77
CA THR A 479 -10.05 -23.26 -21.43
C THR A 479 -10.07 -24.68 -20.87
N ALA A 480 -9.32 -25.61 -21.46
CA ALA A 480 -9.20 -26.98 -20.95
C ALA A 480 -8.56 -26.98 -19.56
N PHE A 481 -7.47 -26.25 -19.38
CA PHE A 481 -6.77 -26.11 -18.11
C PHE A 481 -7.67 -25.54 -16.99
N ALA A 482 -8.45 -24.49 -17.32
CA ALA A 482 -9.41 -23.91 -16.38
C ALA A 482 -10.53 -24.89 -16.03
N ARG A 483 -11.09 -25.63 -16.99
CA ARG A 483 -12.17 -26.60 -16.79
C ARG A 483 -11.78 -27.78 -15.91
N GLU A 484 -10.53 -28.17 -15.88
CA GLU A 484 -10.03 -29.22 -15.02
C GLU A 484 -9.99 -28.79 -13.52
N ARG A 485 -9.89 -27.48 -13.27
CA ARG A 485 -9.62 -26.92 -11.94
C ARG A 485 -10.76 -26.08 -11.37
N LEU A 486 -11.65 -25.56 -12.25
CA LEU A 486 -12.74 -24.66 -11.89
C LEU A 486 -14.09 -25.26 -12.29
N ALA A 487 -15.12 -24.89 -11.54
CA ALA A 487 -16.49 -25.20 -11.93
C ALA A 487 -16.83 -24.57 -13.30
N HIS A 488 -17.70 -25.22 -14.05
CA HIS A 488 -18.02 -24.83 -15.43
C HIS A 488 -18.48 -23.37 -15.58
N PHE A 489 -19.21 -22.83 -14.60
CA PHE A 489 -19.69 -21.45 -14.62
C PHE A 489 -18.61 -20.42 -14.31
N LYS A 490 -17.46 -20.84 -13.75
CA LYS A 490 -16.27 -20.03 -13.45
C LYS A 490 -15.29 -19.98 -14.62
N THR A 491 -15.36 -20.92 -15.57
CA THR A 491 -14.48 -20.94 -16.72
C THR A 491 -14.73 -19.72 -17.61
N PRO A 492 -13.71 -18.93 -17.97
CA PRO A 492 -13.87 -17.80 -18.86
C PRO A 492 -14.52 -18.22 -20.16
N ARG A 493 -15.48 -17.41 -20.64
CA ARG A 493 -16.17 -17.64 -21.90
C ARG A 493 -15.70 -16.71 -23.01
N ARG A 494 -15.03 -15.61 -22.61
CA ARG A 494 -14.33 -14.70 -23.51
C ARG A 494 -12.89 -14.59 -23.08
N TRP A 495 -12.01 -14.44 -24.08
CA TRP A 495 -10.57 -14.36 -23.91
C TRP A 495 -10.04 -13.25 -24.79
N GLU A 496 -9.17 -12.41 -24.25
CA GLU A 496 -8.45 -11.38 -24.99
C GLU A 496 -6.98 -11.43 -24.60
N PHE A 497 -6.10 -11.41 -25.60
CA PHE A 497 -4.67 -11.30 -25.38
C PHE A 497 -4.26 -9.84 -25.46
N VAL A 498 -3.58 -9.38 -24.42
CA VAL A 498 -3.13 -8.00 -24.26
C VAL A 498 -1.61 -7.97 -24.07
N ALA A 499 -0.97 -6.90 -24.56
CA ALA A 499 0.49 -6.75 -24.43
C ALA A 499 0.89 -6.56 -22.96
N GLU A 500 0.10 -5.80 -22.21
CA GLU A 500 0.29 -5.54 -20.79
C GLU A 500 -1.04 -5.22 -20.09
N LEU A 501 -1.09 -5.40 -18.77
CA LEU A 501 -2.22 -4.99 -17.95
C LEU A 501 -1.92 -3.61 -17.32
N GLU A 502 -2.88 -2.70 -17.41
CA GLU A 502 -2.74 -1.40 -16.76
C GLU A 502 -2.54 -1.52 -15.26
N ARG A 503 -1.55 -0.78 -14.74
CA ARG A 503 -1.22 -0.76 -13.32
C ARG A 503 -1.38 0.64 -12.75
N SER A 504 -1.74 0.71 -11.45
CA SER A 504 -1.69 1.94 -10.68
C SER A 504 -0.24 2.30 -10.36
N GLU A 505 -0.01 3.52 -9.88
CA GLU A 505 1.31 3.99 -9.40
C GLU A 505 1.92 3.09 -8.30
N ALA A 506 1.06 2.47 -7.50
CA ALA A 506 1.47 1.48 -6.51
C ALA A 506 1.73 0.09 -7.13
N GLY A 507 1.79 -0.03 -8.47
CA GLY A 507 1.99 -1.30 -9.17
C GLY A 507 0.79 -2.25 -9.16
N LYS A 508 -0.37 -1.84 -8.62
CA LYS A 508 -1.59 -2.66 -8.59
C LYS A 508 -2.25 -2.64 -9.96
N ILE A 509 -2.73 -3.79 -10.43
CA ILE A 509 -3.53 -3.87 -11.64
C ILE A 509 -4.79 -3.01 -11.45
N LYS A 510 -5.01 -2.05 -12.37
CA LYS A 510 -6.21 -1.21 -12.36
C LYS A 510 -7.41 -2.08 -12.71
N ARG A 511 -8.48 -1.95 -11.92
CA ARG A 511 -9.76 -2.65 -12.14
C ARG A 511 -10.83 -1.73 -12.73
N THR A 512 -10.44 -0.76 -13.55
CA THR A 512 -11.38 0.05 -14.33
C THR A 512 -12.08 -0.81 -15.37
N ALA A 513 -13.34 -0.48 -15.67
CA ALA A 513 -14.07 -1.14 -16.76
C ALA A 513 -13.22 -1.09 -18.03
N VAL A 514 -13.01 -2.26 -18.64
CA VAL A 514 -12.40 -2.33 -19.95
C VAL A 514 -13.39 -1.65 -20.89
N GLU A 515 -13.00 -0.54 -21.53
CA GLU A 515 -13.69 -0.08 -22.72
C GLU A 515 -13.49 -1.20 -23.75
N LEU A 516 -14.48 -2.09 -23.80
CA LEU A 516 -14.54 -3.10 -24.87
C LEU A 516 -14.62 -2.29 -26.16
N ALA A 517 -13.56 -2.29 -26.96
CA ALA A 517 -13.68 -1.90 -28.35
C ALA A 517 -14.88 -2.68 -28.89
N GLU A 518 -15.86 -1.97 -29.46
CA GLU A 518 -17.06 -2.57 -30.04
C GLU A 518 -16.64 -3.72 -30.96
N VAL A 519 -16.62 -4.93 -30.42
CA VAL A 519 -16.53 -6.13 -31.22
C VAL A 519 -17.93 -6.35 -31.75
N ALA A 520 -18.12 -6.01 -33.02
CA ALA A 520 -19.34 -6.27 -33.76
C ALA A 520 -19.84 -7.70 -33.52
N PRO A 521 -21.17 -7.94 -33.54
CA PRO A 521 -21.81 -9.22 -33.22
C PRO A 521 -21.39 -10.34 -34.11
#